data_463e3c3828093174a2839cad23eb75de
#
_entry.id   463e3c3828093174a2839cad23eb75de
#
_cell.length_a   1.000
_cell.length_b   1.000
_cell.length_c   1.000
_cell.angle_alpha   90.00
_cell.angle_beta   90.00
_cell.angle_gamma   90.00
#
_symmetry.space_group_name_H-M   'P 1'
#
loop_
_entity.id
_entity.type
_entity.pdbx_description
1 polymer ?
#
loop_
_entity_poly.entity_id
_entity_poly.type
_entity_poly.pdbx_seq_one_letter_code
_entity_poly.pdbx_strand_id
1 'polypeptide(L)'
;MSLFVMADLHLSTLKSTDKSMEVFGRAWADYMQRIESNWRHLITDEDTVVIPGDISWALSLEESESDFRFLDSLPGKKILGKGNHDFWWCTMKKHEKFFEKNGIKSISFLFNNAHLTNDFIIAGTRGWYNDEDARNAPDNADFEKLTNREALRLRASLTAAMQIKSEHPEKEIIAFMHFPPYWNGRASEGLVDILKEFGVKRVYYGHIHGNYTVEPCFEYDGIEMNITSADYLKFTPLIIK
;
A
#
# COMPACT_ATOMS: atom_id res chain seq x y z
N MET A 1 15.51 0.57 14.12
CA MET A 1 14.50 1.26 13.25
C MET A 1 14.46 0.50 11.95
N SER A 2 13.44 -0.32 11.80
CA SER A 2 13.26 -1.24 10.66
C SER A 2 12.11 -0.78 9.78
N LEU A 3 12.08 -1.22 8.52
CA LEU A 3 10.99 -0.98 7.59
C LEU A 3 10.18 -2.27 7.41
N PHE A 4 8.87 -2.15 7.55
CA PHE A 4 7.91 -3.25 7.34
C PHE A 4 6.90 -2.89 6.26
N VAL A 5 6.26 -3.91 5.70
CA VAL A 5 5.15 -3.74 4.75
C VAL A 5 4.05 -4.77 5.01
N MET A 6 2.81 -4.35 4.85
CA MET A 6 1.63 -5.22 4.77
C MET A 6 0.49 -4.45 4.11
N ALA A 7 0.01 -4.88 2.97
CA ALA A 7 -1.10 -4.27 2.23
C ALA A 7 -2.45 -4.92 2.61
N ASP A 8 -3.54 -4.32 2.15
CA ASP A 8 -4.86 -4.96 2.15
C ASP A 8 -5.35 -5.36 3.55
N LEU A 9 -5.28 -4.43 4.50
CA LEU A 9 -5.71 -4.68 5.86
C LEU A 9 -7.23 -4.84 5.95
N HIS A 10 -7.97 -4.18 5.05
CA HIS A 10 -9.43 -4.23 4.99
C HIS A 10 -10.09 -4.07 6.36
N LEU A 11 -9.62 -3.08 7.13
CA LEU A 11 -10.11 -2.82 8.47
C LEU A 11 -11.63 -2.57 8.47
N SER A 12 -12.30 -3.09 9.47
CA SER A 12 -13.74 -2.96 9.67
C SER A 12 -14.04 -2.95 11.17
N THR A 13 -13.61 -1.91 11.86
CA THR A 13 -13.80 -1.76 13.32
C THR A 13 -15.20 -1.27 13.68
N LEU A 14 -15.90 -0.60 12.74
CA LEU A 14 -17.28 -0.18 12.92
C LEU A 14 -18.22 -1.41 12.82
N LYS A 15 -18.88 -1.74 13.92
CA LYS A 15 -19.87 -2.83 13.98
C LYS A 15 -21.08 -2.62 13.05
N SER A 16 -21.30 -1.40 12.55
CA SER A 16 -22.38 -1.06 11.62
C SER A 16 -22.04 -1.39 10.15
N THR A 17 -20.77 -1.58 9.83
CA THR A 17 -20.35 -2.07 8.51
C THR A 17 -20.33 -3.59 8.57
N ASP A 18 -21.36 -4.23 8.05
CA ASP A 18 -21.45 -5.69 7.88
C ASP A 18 -20.50 -6.17 6.75
N LYS A 19 -19.24 -5.74 6.81
CA LYS A 19 -18.23 -5.94 5.77
C LYS A 19 -16.95 -6.60 6.31
N SER A 20 -17.12 -7.56 7.22
CA SER A 20 -15.97 -8.35 7.66
C SER A 20 -15.43 -9.20 6.53
N MET A 21 -14.11 -9.22 6.36
CA MET A 21 -13.42 -10.11 5.43
C MET A 21 -13.60 -11.60 5.76
N GLU A 22 -14.10 -11.94 6.93
CA GLU A 22 -14.35 -13.34 7.35
C GLU A 22 -15.35 -14.05 6.44
N VAL A 23 -16.20 -13.31 5.73
CA VAL A 23 -17.12 -13.86 4.72
C VAL A 23 -16.40 -14.54 3.53
N PHE A 24 -15.14 -14.18 3.30
CA PHE A 24 -14.30 -14.76 2.24
C PHE A 24 -13.60 -16.07 2.67
N GLY A 25 -13.91 -16.59 3.85
CA GLY A 25 -13.52 -17.93 4.27
C GLY A 25 -12.50 -17.97 5.42
N ARG A 26 -12.11 -19.20 5.76
CA ARG A 26 -11.29 -19.48 6.96
C ARG A 26 -9.93 -18.79 6.98
N ALA A 27 -9.38 -18.43 5.84
CA ALA A 27 -8.10 -17.69 5.78
C ALA A 27 -8.20 -16.34 6.51
N TRP A 28 -9.38 -15.72 6.50
CA TRP A 28 -9.68 -14.44 7.11
C TRP A 28 -10.26 -14.53 8.54
N ALA A 29 -10.41 -15.73 9.09
CA ALA A 29 -10.90 -15.89 10.46
C ALA A 29 -10.04 -15.11 11.45
N ASP A 30 -10.67 -14.33 12.33
CA ASP A 30 -10.04 -13.52 13.38
C ASP A 30 -8.94 -12.58 12.85
N TYR A 31 -9.06 -12.13 11.58
CA TYR A 31 -7.97 -11.41 10.91
C TYR A 31 -7.56 -10.12 11.64
N MET A 32 -8.50 -9.37 12.20
CA MET A 32 -8.23 -8.15 12.95
C MET A 32 -7.36 -8.41 14.19
N GLN A 33 -7.68 -9.46 14.97
CA GLN A 33 -6.90 -9.87 16.14
C GLN A 33 -5.52 -10.38 15.73
N ARG A 34 -5.43 -11.10 14.61
CA ARG A 34 -4.15 -11.59 14.05
C ARG A 34 -3.27 -10.44 13.60
N ILE A 35 -3.83 -9.44 12.90
CA ILE A 35 -3.11 -8.21 12.52
C ILE A 35 -2.57 -7.55 13.79
N GLU A 36 -3.42 -7.27 14.79
CA GLU A 36 -3.01 -6.57 16.00
C GLU A 36 -1.93 -7.34 16.77
N SER A 37 -2.13 -8.63 16.99
CA SER A 37 -1.20 -9.48 17.76
C SER A 37 0.17 -9.56 17.09
N ASN A 38 0.22 -9.86 15.78
CA ASN A 38 1.46 -9.98 15.04
C ASN A 38 2.19 -8.64 14.92
N TRP A 39 1.43 -7.55 14.70
CA TRP A 39 1.97 -6.20 14.64
C TRP A 39 2.65 -5.79 15.94
N ARG A 40 1.94 -5.92 17.08
CA ARG A 40 2.49 -5.58 18.40
C ARG A 40 3.66 -6.47 18.83
N HIS A 41 3.74 -7.69 18.30
CA HIS A 41 4.86 -8.59 18.58
C HIS A 41 6.14 -8.21 17.82
N LEU A 42 6.02 -7.67 16.60
CA LEU A 42 7.15 -7.46 15.70
C LEU A 42 7.62 -6.01 15.63
N ILE A 43 6.72 -5.05 15.80
CA ILE A 43 6.95 -3.64 15.50
C ILE A 43 7.08 -2.83 16.78
N THR A 44 8.04 -1.93 16.81
CA THR A 44 8.27 -0.96 17.88
C THR A 44 7.88 0.46 17.44
N ASP A 45 7.79 1.41 18.36
CA ASP A 45 7.45 2.82 18.07
C ASP A 45 8.46 3.52 17.14
N GLU A 46 9.68 2.99 17.04
CA GLU A 46 10.74 3.54 16.19
C GLU A 46 10.66 3.04 14.74
N ASP A 47 9.92 1.97 14.48
CA ASP A 47 9.83 1.35 13.17
C ASP A 47 8.86 2.08 12.25
N THR A 48 8.95 1.78 10.95
CA THR A 48 8.04 2.31 9.93
C THR A 48 7.35 1.16 9.22
N VAL A 49 6.04 1.29 8.99
CA VAL A 49 5.25 0.32 8.24
C VAL A 49 4.60 1.00 7.04
N VAL A 50 4.85 0.47 5.85
CA VAL A 50 4.13 0.91 4.65
C VAL A 50 2.91 0.02 4.43
N ILE A 51 1.77 0.64 4.15
CA ILE A 51 0.53 -0.05 3.84
C ILE A 51 0.09 0.38 2.44
N PRO A 52 0.40 -0.40 1.39
CA PRO A 52 0.19 -0.03 0.00
C PRO A 52 -1.28 -0.15 -0.46
N GLY A 53 -2.22 0.39 0.31
CA GLY A 53 -3.64 0.46 -0.05
C GLY A 53 -4.54 -0.60 0.55
N ASP A 54 -5.82 -0.44 0.29
CA ASP A 54 -6.94 -1.21 0.84
C ASP A 54 -6.90 -1.31 2.36
N ILE A 55 -6.88 -0.12 2.99
CA ILE A 55 -6.71 0.05 4.44
C ILE A 55 -8.02 -0.24 5.16
N SER A 56 -9.14 0.32 4.69
CA SER A 56 -10.43 0.28 5.38
C SER A 56 -11.60 0.16 4.41
N TRP A 57 -12.65 -0.57 4.83
CA TRP A 57 -13.92 -0.69 4.12
C TRP A 57 -14.84 0.53 4.29
N ALA A 58 -14.43 1.55 5.02
CA ALA A 58 -15.22 2.76 5.19
C ALA A 58 -15.54 3.44 3.84
N LEU A 59 -16.74 3.97 3.71
CA LEU A 59 -17.19 4.67 2.50
C LEU A 59 -16.90 6.16 2.55
N SER A 60 -16.65 6.72 3.74
CA SER A 60 -16.31 8.12 3.95
C SER A 60 -15.18 8.28 4.95
N LEU A 61 -14.56 9.46 4.97
CA LEU A 61 -13.49 9.77 5.91
C LEU A 61 -13.98 9.73 7.37
N GLU A 62 -15.22 10.15 7.60
CA GLU A 62 -15.85 10.12 8.92
C GLU A 62 -16.07 8.69 9.42
N GLU A 63 -16.50 7.79 8.54
CA GLU A 63 -16.67 6.37 8.87
C GLU A 63 -15.35 5.67 9.16
N SER A 64 -14.24 6.12 8.56
CA SER A 64 -12.91 5.53 8.77
C SER A 64 -12.26 5.91 10.10
N GLU A 65 -12.88 6.76 10.92
CA GLU A 65 -12.30 7.26 12.17
C GLU A 65 -11.85 6.13 13.10
N SER A 66 -12.72 5.14 13.33
CA SER A 66 -12.40 4.02 14.23
C SER A 66 -11.25 3.16 13.71
N ASP A 67 -11.16 2.96 12.39
CA ASP A 67 -10.08 2.20 11.74
C ASP A 67 -8.76 2.96 11.85
N PHE A 68 -8.77 4.27 11.62
CA PHE A 68 -7.57 5.09 11.81
C PHE A 68 -7.13 5.20 13.27
N ARG A 69 -8.06 5.27 14.23
CA ARG A 69 -7.72 5.23 15.65
C ARG A 69 -7.12 3.88 16.05
N PHE A 70 -7.67 2.80 15.52
CA PHE A 70 -7.07 1.47 15.70
C PHE A 70 -5.64 1.46 15.15
N LEU A 71 -5.44 1.89 13.91
CA LEU A 71 -4.13 1.90 13.28
C LEU A 71 -3.14 2.83 13.99
N ASP A 72 -3.59 4.01 14.45
CA ASP A 72 -2.76 4.96 15.21
C ASP A 72 -2.35 4.40 16.59
N SER A 73 -3.15 3.51 17.18
CA SER A 73 -2.86 2.83 18.45
C SER A 73 -1.79 1.73 18.35
N LEU A 74 -1.51 1.26 17.14
CA LEU A 74 -0.45 0.27 16.89
C LEU A 74 0.92 0.97 16.89
N PRO A 75 1.99 0.28 17.35
CA PRO A 75 3.33 0.87 17.35
C PRO A 75 3.86 1.18 15.96
N GLY A 76 4.82 2.09 15.88
CA GLY A 76 5.51 2.50 14.67
C GLY A 76 4.81 3.59 13.86
N LYS A 77 5.52 4.19 12.91
CA LYS A 77 5.01 5.17 11.94
C LYS A 77 4.38 4.44 10.77
N LYS A 78 3.21 4.89 10.31
CA LYS A 78 2.48 4.29 9.19
C LYS A 78 2.52 5.22 7.98
N ILE A 79 2.85 4.66 6.82
CA ILE A 79 2.80 5.36 5.53
C ILE A 79 1.77 4.65 4.66
N LEU A 80 0.66 5.34 4.37
CA LEU A 80 -0.48 4.77 3.66
C LEU A 80 -0.45 5.12 2.18
N GLY A 81 -0.47 4.12 1.32
CA GLY A 81 -0.85 4.23 -0.08
C GLY A 81 -2.36 4.14 -0.26
N LYS A 82 -2.85 4.45 -1.46
CA LYS A 82 -4.27 4.28 -1.81
C LYS A 82 -4.50 2.95 -2.49
N GLY A 83 -5.54 2.21 -2.10
CA GLY A 83 -6.07 1.06 -2.82
C GLY A 83 -7.34 1.35 -3.62
N ASN A 84 -7.97 0.33 -4.18
CA ASN A 84 -9.21 0.47 -4.94
C ASN A 84 -10.46 0.46 -4.04
N HIS A 85 -10.36 -0.12 -2.85
CA HIS A 85 -11.45 -0.12 -1.85
C HIS A 85 -11.37 1.04 -0.85
N ASP A 86 -10.36 1.91 -0.92
CA ASP A 86 -10.26 3.10 -0.07
C ASP A 86 -11.19 4.22 -0.55
N PHE A 87 -12.52 4.01 -0.45
CA PHE A 87 -13.54 4.98 -0.88
C PHE A 87 -13.54 6.25 -0.03
N TRP A 88 -13.08 6.16 1.21
CA TRP A 88 -12.88 7.27 2.15
C TRP A 88 -11.81 8.27 1.70
N TRP A 89 -10.96 7.89 0.72
CA TRP A 89 -9.84 8.71 0.27
C TRP A 89 -10.29 10.03 -0.33
N CYS A 90 -9.76 11.12 0.20
CA CYS A 90 -10.07 12.49 -0.23
C CYS A 90 -8.79 13.29 -0.51
N THR A 91 -8.83 14.63 -0.42
CA THR A 91 -7.64 15.46 -0.61
C THR A 91 -6.73 15.41 0.63
N MET A 92 -5.41 15.54 0.44
CA MET A 92 -4.44 15.53 1.55
C MET A 92 -4.80 16.56 2.62
N LYS A 93 -5.20 17.78 2.23
CA LYS A 93 -5.64 18.81 3.16
C LYS A 93 -6.85 18.41 4.03
N LYS A 94 -7.77 17.59 3.49
CA LYS A 94 -8.89 17.07 4.28
C LYS A 94 -8.42 15.99 5.26
N HIS A 95 -7.50 15.12 4.84
CA HIS A 95 -6.90 14.12 5.73
C HIS A 95 -6.15 14.77 6.88
N GLU A 96 -5.30 15.77 6.60
CA GLU A 96 -4.55 16.51 7.62
C GLU A 96 -5.47 17.12 8.68
N LYS A 97 -6.52 17.83 8.24
CA LYS A 97 -7.51 18.42 9.16
C LYS A 97 -8.26 17.37 9.98
N PHE A 98 -8.59 16.24 9.35
CA PHE A 98 -9.28 15.15 10.03
C PHE A 98 -8.39 14.51 11.08
N PHE A 99 -7.12 14.25 10.75
CA PHE A 99 -6.15 13.68 11.69
C PHE A 99 -5.82 14.61 12.83
N GLU A 100 -5.63 15.90 12.56
CA GLU A 100 -5.45 16.93 13.59
C GLU A 100 -6.63 16.97 14.56
N LYS A 101 -7.86 17.04 14.03
CA LYS A 101 -9.10 17.05 14.82
C LYS A 101 -9.23 15.81 15.72
N ASN A 102 -8.82 14.64 15.23
CA ASN A 102 -8.97 13.36 15.91
C ASN A 102 -7.74 12.93 16.70
N GLY A 103 -6.66 13.73 16.71
CA GLY A 103 -5.43 13.44 17.44
C GLY A 103 -4.63 12.27 16.89
N ILE A 104 -4.80 11.92 15.61
CA ILE A 104 -4.07 10.87 14.89
C ILE A 104 -2.69 11.43 14.51
N LYS A 105 -1.61 10.77 14.92
CA LYS A 105 -0.25 11.33 14.84
C LYS A 105 0.77 10.45 14.13
N SER A 106 0.56 9.14 14.10
CA SER A 106 1.54 8.18 13.58
C SER A 106 1.32 7.85 12.10
N ILE A 107 0.34 8.49 11.42
CA ILE A 107 -0.08 8.16 10.06
C ILE A 107 0.30 9.30 9.10
N SER A 108 0.92 8.94 7.99
CA SER A 108 1.22 9.80 6.84
C SER A 108 0.81 9.12 5.53
N PHE A 109 0.89 9.83 4.41
CA PHE A 109 0.44 9.32 3.12
C PHE A 109 1.56 9.29 2.08
N LEU A 110 1.60 8.22 1.29
CA LEU A 110 2.39 8.12 0.08
C LEU A 110 1.51 8.53 -1.12
N PHE A 111 1.61 9.79 -1.51
CA PHE A 111 0.78 10.36 -2.56
C PHE A 111 1.48 11.50 -3.29
N ASN A 112 2.08 11.22 -4.44
CA ASN A 112 2.90 12.15 -5.24
C ASN A 112 4.12 12.72 -4.48
N ASN A 113 4.59 12.03 -3.46
CA ASN A 113 5.71 12.39 -2.60
C ASN A 113 6.61 11.17 -2.38
N ALA A 114 7.68 11.34 -1.61
CA ALA A 114 8.54 10.26 -1.15
C ALA A 114 8.83 10.43 0.34
N HIS A 115 9.23 9.33 1.00
CA HIS A 115 9.59 9.34 2.41
C HIS A 115 10.99 8.78 2.60
N LEU A 116 11.80 9.47 3.42
CA LEU A 116 13.10 8.98 3.85
C LEU A 116 12.93 8.11 5.09
N THR A 117 13.54 6.92 5.06
CA THR A 117 13.70 6.05 6.23
C THR A 117 15.18 5.87 6.56
N ASN A 118 15.48 5.04 7.58
CA ASN A 118 16.86 4.79 7.96
C ASN A 118 17.70 4.23 6.80
N ASP A 119 17.16 3.27 6.05
CA ASP A 119 17.92 2.51 5.05
C ASP A 119 17.41 2.73 3.61
N PHE A 120 16.18 3.23 3.45
CA PHE A 120 15.51 3.30 2.17
C PHE A 120 14.84 4.65 1.91
N ILE A 121 14.60 4.94 0.65
CA ILE A 121 13.72 5.99 0.17
C ILE A 121 12.47 5.33 -0.40
N ILE A 122 11.31 5.67 0.17
CA ILE A 122 10.02 5.11 -0.18
C ILE A 122 9.37 5.99 -1.25
N ALA A 123 8.99 5.39 -2.38
CA ALA A 123 8.20 6.00 -3.43
C ALA A 123 7.05 5.08 -3.84
N GLY A 124 6.10 5.56 -4.62
CA GLY A 124 5.04 4.71 -5.14
C GLY A 124 3.80 5.42 -5.63
N THR A 125 2.86 4.63 -6.06
CA THR A 125 1.53 5.05 -6.52
C THR A 125 0.53 3.93 -6.28
N ARG A 126 -0.77 4.22 -6.48
CA ARG A 126 -1.78 3.16 -6.46
C ARG A 126 -1.55 2.14 -7.58
N GLY A 127 -1.17 2.58 -8.78
CA GLY A 127 -1.23 1.78 -9.99
C GLY A 127 -2.67 1.62 -10.50
N TRP A 128 -2.84 0.72 -11.47
CA TRP A 128 -4.13 0.36 -12.04
C TRP A 128 -4.08 -1.08 -12.58
N TYR A 129 -5.23 -1.62 -12.95
CA TYR A 129 -5.32 -2.95 -13.59
C TYR A 129 -4.41 -3.02 -14.83
N ASN A 130 -3.79 -4.18 -15.05
CA ASN A 130 -2.89 -4.43 -16.18
C ASN A 130 -3.64 -4.81 -17.47
N ASP A 131 -4.98 -4.92 -17.38
CA ASP A 131 -5.86 -5.42 -18.42
C ASP A 131 -7.20 -4.68 -18.37
N GLU A 132 -7.68 -4.21 -19.52
CA GLU A 132 -9.00 -3.58 -19.65
C GLU A 132 -10.14 -4.56 -19.33
N ASP A 133 -9.93 -5.84 -19.66
CA ASP A 133 -10.91 -6.91 -19.48
C ASP A 133 -10.81 -7.57 -18.09
N ALA A 134 -10.05 -6.99 -17.16
CA ALA A 134 -9.96 -7.53 -15.80
C ALA A 134 -11.34 -7.62 -15.14
N ARG A 135 -11.71 -8.82 -14.65
CA ARG A 135 -13.05 -9.11 -14.11
C ARG A 135 -13.55 -8.13 -13.04
N ASN A 136 -12.64 -7.48 -12.33
CA ASN A 136 -12.94 -6.55 -11.25
C ASN A 136 -12.68 -5.08 -11.64
N ALA A 137 -12.33 -4.81 -12.91
CA ALA A 137 -12.23 -3.44 -13.38
C ALA A 137 -13.65 -2.84 -13.50
N PRO A 138 -13.86 -1.56 -13.14
CA PRO A 138 -15.15 -0.91 -13.32
C PRO A 138 -15.53 -0.84 -14.81
N ASP A 139 -16.73 -1.28 -15.17
CA ASP A 139 -17.23 -1.37 -16.56
C ASP A 139 -17.15 -0.07 -17.37
N ASN A 140 -17.12 1.09 -16.69
CA ASN A 140 -17.08 2.41 -17.31
C ASN A 140 -15.75 3.14 -17.01
N ALA A 141 -14.70 2.42 -16.62
CA ALA A 141 -13.41 3.04 -16.38
C ALA A 141 -12.76 3.43 -17.71
N ASP A 142 -12.39 4.69 -17.83
CA ASP A 142 -11.48 5.16 -18.88
C ASP A 142 -10.07 4.62 -18.52
N PHE A 143 -9.79 3.41 -19.00
CA PHE A 143 -8.57 2.65 -18.68
C PHE A 143 -7.31 3.45 -19.02
N GLU A 144 -7.24 3.99 -20.22
CA GLU A 144 -6.09 4.77 -20.69
C GLU A 144 -5.87 6.00 -19.79
N LYS A 145 -6.91 6.76 -19.52
CA LYS A 145 -6.83 7.93 -18.65
C LYS A 145 -6.40 7.57 -17.23
N LEU A 146 -6.90 6.46 -16.69
CA LEU A 146 -6.55 6.03 -15.34
C LEU A 146 -5.10 5.55 -15.26
N THR A 147 -4.65 4.78 -16.23
CA THR A 147 -3.27 4.30 -16.33
C THR A 147 -2.29 5.46 -16.52
N ASN A 148 -2.58 6.39 -17.43
CA ASN A 148 -1.78 7.60 -17.63
C ASN A 148 -1.69 8.46 -16.37
N ARG A 149 -2.78 8.60 -15.64
CA ARG A 149 -2.78 9.32 -14.36
C ARG A 149 -1.88 8.67 -13.31
N GLU A 150 -1.93 7.35 -13.19
CA GLU A 150 -1.07 6.64 -12.22
C GLU A 150 0.41 6.66 -12.66
N ALA A 151 0.69 6.66 -13.96
CA ALA A 151 2.04 6.86 -14.50
C ALA A 151 2.61 8.24 -14.12
N LEU A 152 1.81 9.30 -14.26
CA LEU A 152 2.19 10.66 -13.84
C LEU A 152 2.44 10.75 -12.32
N ARG A 153 1.62 10.07 -11.51
CA ARG A 153 1.78 10.01 -10.05
C ARG A 153 3.03 9.26 -9.63
N LEU A 154 3.30 8.12 -10.26
CA LEU A 154 4.52 7.36 -10.02
C LEU A 154 5.76 8.22 -10.34
N ARG A 155 5.75 8.89 -11.49
CA ARG A 155 6.83 9.78 -11.90
C ARG A 155 7.02 10.93 -10.91
N ALA A 156 5.94 11.55 -10.42
CA ALA A 156 6.03 12.59 -9.40
C ALA A 156 6.64 12.08 -8.08
N SER A 157 6.21 10.91 -7.62
CA SER A 157 6.75 10.27 -6.42
C SER A 157 8.23 9.92 -6.58
N LEU A 158 8.61 9.31 -7.69
CA LEU A 158 10.01 8.95 -7.96
C LEU A 158 10.90 10.18 -8.17
N THR A 159 10.40 11.25 -8.76
CA THR A 159 11.12 12.53 -8.85
C THR A 159 11.40 13.08 -7.46
N ALA A 160 10.43 13.07 -6.55
CA ALA A 160 10.65 13.45 -5.15
C ALA A 160 11.66 12.53 -4.46
N ALA A 161 11.62 11.23 -4.74
CA ALA A 161 12.60 10.27 -4.22
C ALA A 161 14.02 10.56 -4.71
N MET A 162 14.20 10.95 -5.98
CA MET A 162 15.51 11.33 -6.53
C MET A 162 16.06 12.59 -5.89
N GLN A 163 15.23 13.54 -5.49
CA GLN A 163 15.68 14.71 -4.72
C GLN A 163 16.25 14.28 -3.37
N ILE A 164 15.56 13.39 -2.65
CA ILE A 164 16.07 12.83 -1.39
C ILE A 164 17.37 12.04 -1.63
N LYS A 165 17.41 11.24 -2.70
CA LYS A 165 18.61 10.43 -3.04
C LYS A 165 19.83 11.28 -3.36
N SER A 166 19.67 12.49 -3.87
CA SER A 166 20.80 13.40 -4.11
C SER A 166 21.53 13.80 -2.81
N GLU A 167 20.81 13.78 -1.67
CA GLU A 167 21.35 14.05 -0.34
C GLU A 167 21.76 12.76 0.41
N HIS A 168 21.20 11.61 -0.01
CA HIS A 168 21.41 10.28 0.58
C HIS A 168 21.75 9.24 -0.51
N PRO A 169 22.87 9.37 -1.21
CA PRO A 169 23.19 8.54 -2.39
C PRO A 169 23.35 7.04 -2.08
N GLU A 170 23.64 6.69 -0.83
CA GLU A 170 23.79 5.31 -0.37
C GLU A 170 22.44 4.56 -0.23
N LYS A 171 21.32 5.30 -0.10
CA LYS A 171 20.01 4.67 0.16
C LYS A 171 19.36 4.19 -1.14
N GLU A 172 18.78 3.02 -1.09
CA GLU A 172 17.99 2.47 -2.20
C GLU A 172 16.61 3.11 -2.27
N ILE A 173 16.14 3.38 -3.51
CA ILE A 173 14.74 3.73 -3.75
C ILE A 173 13.98 2.44 -3.97
N ILE A 174 12.95 2.19 -3.15
CA ILE A 174 12.01 1.07 -3.30
C ILE A 174 10.60 1.60 -3.53
N ALA A 175 9.84 0.90 -4.37
CA ALA A 175 8.50 1.33 -4.73
C ALA A 175 7.40 0.50 -4.06
N PHE A 176 6.35 1.18 -3.62
CA PHE A 176 5.15 0.57 -3.05
C PHE A 176 3.95 0.90 -3.93
N MET A 177 3.23 -0.12 -4.33
CA MET A 177 2.07 0.00 -5.20
C MET A 177 0.91 -0.83 -4.66
N HIS A 178 -0.32 -0.41 -4.93
CA HIS A 178 -1.45 -1.29 -4.61
C HIS A 178 -1.64 -2.32 -5.72
N PHE A 179 -1.82 -1.89 -6.97
CA PHE A 179 -1.88 -2.80 -8.10
C PHE A 179 -0.46 -3.23 -8.50
N PRO A 180 -0.23 -4.53 -8.76
CA PRO A 180 1.06 -5.01 -9.26
C PRO A 180 1.35 -4.42 -10.64
N PRO A 181 2.59 -3.96 -10.93
CA PRO A 181 2.95 -3.50 -12.27
C PRO A 181 3.05 -4.65 -13.27
N TYR A 182 3.21 -5.87 -12.80
CA TYR A 182 3.12 -7.11 -13.58
C TYR A 182 2.36 -8.17 -12.80
N TRP A 183 1.40 -8.81 -13.46
CA TRP A 183 0.66 -9.92 -12.86
C TRP A 183 0.11 -10.86 -13.95
N ASN A 184 0.27 -12.15 -13.73
CA ASN A 184 -0.35 -13.22 -14.53
C ASN A 184 -0.11 -13.08 -16.04
N GLY A 185 1.15 -12.79 -16.42
CA GLY A 185 1.56 -12.65 -17.83
C GLY A 185 1.25 -11.29 -18.47
N ARG A 186 0.74 -10.32 -17.72
CA ARG A 186 0.39 -8.99 -18.22
C ARG A 186 1.12 -7.91 -17.44
N ALA A 187 1.74 -6.97 -18.16
CA ALA A 187 2.45 -5.84 -17.58
C ALA A 187 1.71 -4.52 -17.84
N SER A 188 1.78 -3.62 -16.90
CA SER A 188 1.53 -2.20 -17.13
C SER A 188 2.82 -1.56 -17.62
N GLU A 189 3.11 -1.69 -18.91
CA GLU A 189 4.41 -1.32 -19.51
C GLU A 189 4.82 0.10 -19.13
N GLY A 190 3.89 1.07 -19.20
CA GLY A 190 4.19 2.44 -18.83
C GLY A 190 4.63 2.64 -17.38
N LEU A 191 4.18 1.80 -16.45
CA LEU A 191 4.64 1.82 -15.06
C LEU A 191 5.98 1.11 -14.92
N VAL A 192 6.18 -0.01 -15.59
CA VAL A 192 7.45 -0.76 -15.59
C VAL A 192 8.57 0.10 -16.17
N ASP A 193 8.33 0.77 -17.30
CA ASP A 193 9.29 1.66 -17.95
C ASP A 193 9.72 2.82 -17.02
N ILE A 194 8.77 3.42 -16.31
CA ILE A 194 9.05 4.48 -15.34
C ILE A 194 9.91 3.93 -14.19
N LEU A 195 9.56 2.78 -13.63
CA LEU A 195 10.36 2.17 -12.56
C LEU A 195 11.81 1.93 -13.00
N LYS A 196 12.00 1.43 -14.21
CA LYS A 196 13.34 1.20 -14.81
C LYS A 196 14.09 2.52 -15.06
N GLU A 197 13.42 3.53 -15.62
CA GLU A 197 14.00 4.85 -15.86
C GLU A 197 14.59 5.47 -14.58
N PHE A 198 13.92 5.28 -13.43
CA PHE A 198 14.37 5.76 -12.13
C PHE A 198 15.28 4.78 -11.38
N GLY A 199 15.61 3.64 -11.98
CA GLY A 199 16.52 2.65 -11.41
C GLY A 199 15.94 1.87 -10.22
N VAL A 200 14.63 1.81 -10.09
CA VAL A 200 13.96 1.01 -9.05
C VAL A 200 14.18 -0.48 -9.33
N LYS A 201 14.63 -1.19 -8.30
CA LYS A 201 14.95 -2.63 -8.38
C LYS A 201 13.97 -3.51 -7.61
N ARG A 202 13.19 -2.93 -6.70
CA ARG A 202 12.24 -3.67 -5.86
C ARG A 202 10.89 -2.96 -5.78
N VAL A 203 9.83 -3.72 -6.02
CA VAL A 203 8.44 -3.27 -5.89
C VAL A 203 7.72 -4.18 -4.90
N TYR A 204 6.99 -3.57 -3.98
CA TYR A 204 6.11 -4.23 -3.02
C TYR A 204 4.67 -3.85 -3.33
N TYR A 205 3.78 -4.84 -3.49
CA TYR A 205 2.41 -4.58 -3.92
C TYR A 205 1.38 -5.43 -3.17
N GLY A 206 0.13 -4.96 -3.17
CA GLY A 206 -1.03 -5.62 -2.59
C GLY A 206 -2.00 -6.16 -3.66
N HIS A 207 -3.28 -5.98 -3.41
CA HIS A 207 -4.40 -6.26 -4.31
C HIS A 207 -4.69 -7.74 -4.59
N ILE A 208 -3.70 -8.61 -4.54
CA ILE A 208 -3.85 -10.03 -4.90
C ILE A 208 -4.21 -10.84 -3.66
N HIS A 209 -5.44 -11.34 -3.63
CA HIS A 209 -5.98 -12.16 -2.55
C HIS A 209 -6.25 -13.60 -2.98
N GLY A 210 -6.25 -14.53 -2.01
CA GLY A 210 -6.67 -15.91 -2.21
C GLY A 210 -5.75 -16.77 -3.08
N ASN A 211 -4.62 -16.23 -3.51
CA ASN A 211 -3.67 -16.93 -4.39
C ASN A 211 -2.38 -17.27 -3.64
N TYR A 212 -2.47 -18.25 -2.76
CA TYR A 212 -1.39 -18.65 -1.84
C TYR A 212 -0.32 -19.56 -2.45
N THR A 213 -0.45 -19.91 -3.73
CA THR A 213 0.50 -20.78 -4.46
C THR A 213 1.48 -19.97 -5.32
N VAL A 214 1.29 -18.66 -5.39
CA VAL A 214 2.21 -17.77 -6.12
C VAL A 214 3.51 -17.64 -5.34
N GLU A 215 4.64 -17.57 -6.06
CA GLU A 215 5.92 -17.26 -5.44
C GLU A 215 5.87 -15.90 -4.74
N PRO A 216 6.38 -15.79 -3.50
CA PRO A 216 6.33 -14.55 -2.72
C PRO A 216 7.10 -13.41 -3.37
N CYS A 217 8.11 -13.76 -4.15
CA CYS A 217 8.99 -12.86 -4.86
C CYS A 217 9.37 -13.48 -6.20
N PHE A 218 9.29 -12.71 -7.26
CA PHE A 218 9.76 -13.10 -8.59
C PHE A 218 10.37 -11.88 -9.30
N GLU A 219 11.13 -12.11 -10.34
CA GLU A 219 11.71 -11.04 -11.15
C GLU A 219 10.93 -10.86 -12.46
N TYR A 220 10.64 -9.62 -12.79
CA TYR A 220 10.14 -9.21 -14.10
C TYR A 220 10.93 -8.02 -14.61
N ASP A 221 11.55 -8.16 -15.77
CA ASP A 221 12.32 -7.12 -16.48
C ASP A 221 13.37 -6.40 -15.61
N GLY A 222 14.06 -7.16 -14.76
CA GLY A 222 15.11 -6.69 -13.86
C GLY A 222 14.59 -5.99 -12.59
N ILE A 223 13.29 -6.13 -12.28
CA ILE A 223 12.66 -5.63 -11.09
C ILE A 223 12.12 -6.80 -10.26
N GLU A 224 12.49 -6.83 -9.00
CA GLU A 224 11.96 -7.77 -8.02
C GLU A 224 10.55 -7.37 -7.60
N MET A 225 9.58 -8.26 -7.79
CA MET A 225 8.17 -8.09 -7.50
C MET A 225 7.78 -8.87 -6.24
N ASN A 226 7.33 -8.17 -5.20
CA ASN A 226 7.01 -8.77 -3.90
C ASN A 226 5.53 -8.58 -3.56
N ILE A 227 4.83 -9.70 -3.33
CA ILE A 227 3.43 -9.69 -2.89
C ILE A 227 3.35 -9.44 -1.38
N THR A 228 2.49 -8.52 -0.96
CA THR A 228 2.40 -8.09 0.43
C THR A 228 0.96 -8.01 0.97
N SER A 229 0.00 -8.62 0.29
CA SER A 229 -1.39 -8.70 0.77
C SER A 229 -1.46 -9.41 2.12
N ALA A 230 -2.24 -8.90 3.04
CA ALA A 230 -2.27 -9.36 4.44
C ALA A 230 -2.61 -10.84 4.57
N ASP A 231 -3.58 -11.36 3.82
CA ASP A 231 -3.94 -12.78 3.83
C ASP A 231 -2.80 -13.67 3.29
N TYR A 232 -2.08 -13.21 2.26
CA TYR A 232 -0.90 -13.89 1.74
C TYR A 232 0.21 -13.97 2.81
N LEU A 233 0.47 -12.86 3.50
CA LEU A 233 1.43 -12.77 4.61
C LEU A 233 0.92 -13.42 5.92
N LYS A 234 -0.26 -14.06 5.90
CA LYS A 234 -0.91 -14.61 7.10
C LYS A 234 -1.05 -13.58 8.22
N PHE A 235 -1.31 -12.33 7.83
CA PHE A 235 -1.46 -11.16 8.71
C PHE A 235 -0.22 -10.84 9.56
N THR A 236 0.95 -11.15 9.04
CA THR A 236 2.24 -10.88 9.69
C THR A 236 3.02 -9.86 8.87
N PRO A 237 3.31 -8.66 9.38
CA PRO A 237 4.09 -7.66 8.65
C PRO A 237 5.44 -8.21 8.17
N LEU A 238 5.76 -8.00 6.89
CA LEU A 238 7.01 -8.42 6.29
C LEU A 238 8.09 -7.37 6.54
N ILE A 239 9.23 -7.78 7.10
CA ILE A 239 10.39 -6.91 7.26
C ILE A 239 11.14 -6.77 5.94
N ILE A 240 11.49 -5.54 5.56
CA ILE A 240 12.31 -5.22 4.38
C ILE A 240 13.77 -5.07 4.84
N LYS A 241 14.65 -5.80 4.15
CA LYS A 241 16.10 -5.85 4.47
C LYS A 241 16.93 -5.29 3.32
#